data_52e26da5808632bf6a2d25185b696937
#
_entry.id   52e26da5808632bf6a2d25185b696937
#
_cell.length_a   1.000
_cell.length_b   1.000
_cell.length_c   1.000
_cell.angle_alpha   90.00
_cell.angle_beta   90.00
_cell.angle_gamma   90.00
#
_symmetry.space_group_name_H-M   'P 1'
#
loop_
_entity.id
_entity.type
_entity.pdbx_description
1 polymer ?
#
loop_
_entity_poly.entity_id
_entity_poly.type
_entity_poly.pdbx_seq_one_letter_code
_entity_poly.pdbx_strand_id
1 'polypeptide(L)'
;MGIWFMMLGFNLLIPAIMLGAGKLFLKKAPKDINWIFGYRTTMSMKNEDTWAFAHKVAGAFWLKWGWGALAVTTATMLLVLGRSEDLVSTAGCFLMFAQMIPLIAVIPHTEKALRNTFDKDGHRKEKASC
;
A
#
# COMPACT_ATOMS: atom_id res chain seq x y z
N MET A 1 -4.60 30.03 1.01
CA MET A 1 -3.50 29.20 0.48
C MET A 1 -2.87 28.29 1.51
N GLY A 2 -2.81 28.71 2.77
CA GLY A 2 -2.24 27.87 3.80
C GLY A 2 -2.92 26.51 3.93
N ILE A 3 -4.27 26.49 3.88
CA ILE A 3 -5.01 25.24 4.00
C ILE A 3 -4.76 24.33 2.80
N TRP A 4 -4.58 24.93 1.61
CA TRP A 4 -4.31 24.16 0.41
C TRP A 4 -2.96 23.43 0.52
N PHE A 5 -1.93 24.15 0.96
CA PHE A 5 -0.61 23.53 1.15
C PHE A 5 -0.63 22.46 2.24
N MET A 6 -1.36 22.70 3.32
CA MET A 6 -1.49 21.72 4.39
C MET A 6 -2.17 20.46 3.89
N MET A 7 -3.28 20.61 3.17
CA MET A 7 -4.00 19.46 2.62
C MET A 7 -3.17 18.72 1.59
N LEU A 8 -2.45 19.43 0.75
CA LEU A 8 -1.55 18.81 -0.21
C LEU A 8 -0.51 17.97 0.49
N GLY A 9 0.13 18.52 1.53
CA GLY A 9 1.15 17.81 2.28
C GLY A 9 0.63 16.53 2.91
N PHE A 10 -0.51 16.62 3.61
CA PHE A 10 -1.10 15.45 4.24
C PHE A 10 -1.52 14.40 3.21
N ASN A 11 -2.08 14.83 2.09
CA ASN A 11 -2.57 13.89 1.09
C ASN A 11 -1.46 13.28 0.24
N LEU A 12 -0.28 13.89 0.20
CA LEU A 12 0.87 13.30 -0.48
C LEU A 12 1.58 12.28 0.40
N LEU A 13 1.34 12.32 1.71
CA LEU A 13 2.03 11.44 2.65
C LEU A 13 1.71 9.96 2.40
N ILE A 14 0.44 9.63 2.22
CA ILE A 14 0.05 8.23 2.01
C ILE A 14 0.63 7.66 0.71
N PRO A 15 0.47 8.33 -0.45
CA PRO A 15 1.12 7.83 -1.67
C PRO A 15 2.64 7.72 -1.53
N ALA A 16 3.26 8.68 -0.83
CA ALA A 16 4.70 8.65 -0.63
C ALA A 16 5.12 7.42 0.18
N ILE A 17 4.37 7.12 1.25
CA ILE A 17 4.63 5.94 2.07
C ILE A 17 4.43 4.67 1.25
N MET A 18 3.35 4.59 0.48
CA MET A 18 3.06 3.42 -0.34
C MET A 18 4.16 3.18 -1.36
N LEU A 19 4.60 4.25 -2.04
CA LEU A 19 5.66 4.12 -3.04
C LEU A 19 6.99 3.76 -2.39
N GLY A 20 7.31 4.40 -1.28
CA GLY A 20 8.56 4.13 -0.57
C GLY A 20 8.60 2.71 -0.01
N ALA A 21 7.55 2.31 0.70
CA ALA A 21 7.47 0.98 1.27
C ALA A 21 7.37 -0.09 0.19
N GLY A 22 6.59 0.18 -0.86
CA GLY A 22 6.47 -0.76 -1.97
C GLY A 22 7.79 -1.03 -2.64
N LYS A 23 8.53 0.03 -2.92
CA LYS A 23 9.85 -0.10 -3.52
C LYS A 23 10.82 -0.82 -2.59
N LEU A 24 10.76 -0.49 -1.30
CA LEU A 24 11.61 -1.14 -0.32
C LEU A 24 11.31 -2.63 -0.21
N PHE A 25 10.04 -3.00 -0.21
CA PHE A 25 9.63 -4.40 -0.16
C PHE A 25 10.10 -5.19 -1.38
N LEU A 26 10.15 -4.53 -2.54
CA LEU A 26 10.59 -5.21 -3.76
C LEU A 26 12.11 -5.32 -3.85
N LYS A 27 12.83 -4.32 -3.35
CA LYS A 27 14.29 -4.28 -3.52
C LYS A 27 15.06 -4.69 -2.28
N LYS A 28 14.58 -4.30 -1.10
CA LYS A 28 15.30 -4.53 0.16
C LYS A 28 14.34 -4.96 1.25
N ALA A 29 13.48 -5.93 0.94
CA ALA A 29 12.59 -6.48 1.95
C ALA A 29 13.40 -7.05 3.11
N PRO A 30 12.86 -7.02 4.35
CA PRO A 30 13.55 -7.64 5.47
C PRO A 30 13.77 -9.11 5.16
N LYS A 31 15.00 -9.58 5.26
CA LYS A 31 15.31 -10.98 4.96
C LYS A 31 14.79 -11.90 6.04
N ASP A 32 14.84 -11.44 7.28
CA ASP A 32 14.41 -12.26 8.41
C ASP A 32 13.06 -11.81 8.89
N ILE A 33 12.24 -12.78 9.29
CA ILE A 33 10.95 -12.51 9.90
C ILE A 33 11.18 -11.76 11.20
N ASN A 34 10.49 -10.64 11.39
CA ASN A 34 10.66 -9.85 12.59
C ASN A 34 9.34 -9.20 12.99
N TRP A 35 9.32 -8.58 14.18
CA TRP A 35 8.10 -8.01 14.74
C TRP A 35 8.00 -6.50 14.56
N ILE A 36 8.98 -5.89 13.92
CA ILE A 36 9.06 -4.43 13.87
C ILE A 36 8.73 -3.88 12.50
N PHE A 37 9.23 -4.51 11.44
CA PHE A 37 9.16 -3.94 10.11
C PHE A 37 8.74 -4.99 9.09
N GLY A 38 7.89 -4.59 8.16
CA GLY A 38 7.48 -5.42 7.05
C GLY A 38 5.99 -5.74 7.06
N TYR A 39 5.57 -6.52 6.08
CA TYR A 39 4.20 -7.00 5.99
C TYR A 39 4.07 -8.22 6.91
N ARG A 40 3.39 -8.04 8.02
CA ARG A 40 3.35 -9.05 9.08
C ARG A 40 1.95 -9.55 9.32
N THR A 41 1.66 -10.72 8.81
CA THR A 41 0.42 -11.45 9.10
C THR A 41 0.79 -12.86 9.54
N THR A 42 -0.16 -13.58 10.10
CA THR A 42 0.08 -14.96 10.52
C THR A 42 0.62 -15.79 9.36
N MET A 43 0.02 -15.64 8.19
CA MET A 43 0.43 -16.43 7.02
C MET A 43 1.79 -16.01 6.50
N SER A 44 2.07 -14.70 6.43
CA SER A 44 3.35 -14.20 5.92
C SER A 44 4.51 -14.62 6.81
N MET A 45 4.27 -14.79 8.10
CA MET A 45 5.31 -15.10 9.07
C MET A 45 5.50 -16.60 9.31
N LYS A 46 4.87 -17.46 8.51
CA LYS A 46 5.00 -18.89 8.65
C LYS A 46 6.42 -19.39 8.43
N ASN A 47 7.08 -18.88 7.39
CA ASN A 47 8.47 -19.23 7.11
C ASN A 47 9.07 -18.17 6.20
N GLU A 48 10.32 -18.35 5.82
CA GLU A 48 11.03 -17.37 4.98
C GLU A 48 10.44 -17.28 3.59
N ASP A 49 9.93 -18.38 3.05
CA ASP A 49 9.34 -18.38 1.72
C ASP A 49 8.04 -17.58 1.69
N THR A 50 7.14 -17.78 2.67
CA THR A 50 5.91 -16.99 2.75
C THR A 50 6.21 -15.52 3.03
N TRP A 51 7.22 -15.26 3.84
CA TRP A 51 7.65 -13.90 4.17
C TRP A 51 8.12 -13.14 2.92
N ALA A 52 9.02 -13.76 2.16
CA ALA A 52 9.56 -13.15 0.96
C ALA A 52 8.47 -12.96 -0.10
N PHE A 53 7.62 -13.96 -0.27
CA PHE A 53 6.53 -13.89 -1.23
C PHE A 53 5.55 -12.76 -0.88
N ALA A 54 5.18 -12.65 0.40
CA ALA A 54 4.25 -11.63 0.85
C ALA A 54 4.79 -10.23 0.58
N HIS A 55 6.07 -10.00 0.83
CA HIS A 55 6.67 -8.69 0.58
C HIS A 55 6.71 -8.37 -0.91
N LYS A 56 6.95 -9.37 -1.74
CA LYS A 56 6.94 -9.16 -3.18
C LYS A 56 5.55 -8.77 -3.68
N VAL A 57 4.52 -9.47 -3.22
CA VAL A 57 3.14 -9.19 -3.63
C VAL A 57 2.68 -7.84 -3.09
N ALA A 58 2.91 -7.60 -1.79
CA ALA A 58 2.48 -6.35 -1.16
C ALA A 58 3.22 -5.15 -1.76
N GLY A 59 4.52 -5.30 -2.00
CA GLY A 59 5.32 -4.23 -2.58
C GLY A 59 4.85 -3.86 -3.97
N ALA A 60 4.57 -4.86 -4.80
CA ALA A 60 4.08 -4.62 -6.16
C ALA A 60 2.71 -3.92 -6.13
N PHE A 61 1.83 -4.35 -5.22
CA PHE A 61 0.51 -3.75 -5.07
C PHE A 61 0.62 -2.27 -4.68
N TRP A 62 1.41 -1.98 -3.65
CA TRP A 62 1.55 -0.62 -3.17
C TRP A 62 2.26 0.27 -4.18
N LEU A 63 3.22 -0.26 -4.92
CA LEU A 63 3.90 0.52 -5.94
C LEU A 63 2.92 0.92 -7.04
N LYS A 64 2.11 -0.02 -7.49
CA LYS A 64 1.10 0.24 -8.51
C LYS A 64 0.04 1.23 -8.04
N TRP A 65 -0.56 0.95 -6.89
CA TRP A 65 -1.64 1.81 -6.37
C TRP A 65 -1.13 3.12 -5.81
N GLY A 66 0.12 3.15 -5.34
CA GLY A 66 0.76 4.38 -4.89
C GLY A 66 0.89 5.39 -6.00
N TRP A 67 1.29 4.95 -7.20
CA TRP A 67 1.35 5.84 -8.34
C TRP A 67 -0.03 6.36 -8.73
N GLY A 68 -1.04 5.48 -8.69
CA GLY A 68 -2.42 5.88 -8.95
C GLY A 68 -2.91 6.90 -7.94
N ALA A 69 -2.64 6.67 -6.66
CA ALA A 69 -3.04 7.59 -5.60
C ALA A 69 -2.33 8.94 -5.75
N LEU A 70 -1.07 8.92 -6.12
CA LEU A 70 -0.30 10.15 -6.33
C LEU A 70 -0.90 10.97 -7.48
N ALA A 71 -1.24 10.31 -8.58
CA ALA A 71 -1.82 10.97 -9.73
C ALA A 71 -3.18 11.59 -9.39
N VAL A 72 -4.05 10.83 -8.72
CA VAL A 72 -5.38 11.31 -8.34
C VAL A 72 -5.28 12.47 -7.34
N THR A 73 -4.39 12.34 -6.36
CA THR A 73 -4.18 13.39 -5.36
C THR A 73 -3.72 14.68 -6.02
N THR A 74 -2.72 14.60 -6.88
CA THR A 74 -2.18 15.78 -7.55
C THR A 74 -3.25 16.43 -8.42
N ALA A 75 -3.97 15.64 -9.21
CA ALA A 75 -5.01 16.17 -10.08
C ALA A 75 -6.12 16.85 -9.27
N THR A 76 -6.57 16.22 -8.19
CA THR A 76 -7.63 16.78 -7.35
C THR A 76 -7.19 18.08 -6.69
N MET A 77 -5.98 18.10 -6.14
CA MET A 77 -5.49 19.30 -5.47
C MET A 77 -5.29 20.45 -6.45
N LEU A 78 -4.87 20.17 -7.68
CA LEU A 78 -4.76 21.21 -8.70
C LEU A 78 -6.13 21.76 -9.10
N LEU A 79 -7.15 20.91 -9.15
CA LEU A 79 -8.51 21.35 -9.49
C LEU A 79 -9.10 22.28 -8.44
N VAL A 80 -8.72 22.12 -7.17
CA VAL A 80 -9.24 22.97 -6.10
C VAL A 80 -8.29 24.09 -5.73
N LEU A 81 -7.22 24.27 -6.47
CA LEU A 81 -6.27 25.36 -6.23
C LEU A 81 -6.98 26.71 -6.44
N GLY A 82 -6.87 27.59 -5.47
CA GLY A 82 -7.50 28.89 -5.55
C GLY A 82 -8.98 28.89 -5.22
N ARG A 83 -9.55 27.74 -4.84
CA ARG A 83 -10.94 27.64 -4.44
C ARG A 83 -11.10 27.94 -2.96
N SER A 84 -12.37 27.94 -2.49
CA SER A 84 -12.66 28.24 -1.09
C SER A 84 -12.01 27.23 -0.16
N GLU A 85 -11.76 27.67 1.07
CA GLU A 85 -11.18 26.78 2.08
C GLU A 85 -12.10 25.60 2.36
N ASP A 86 -13.40 25.80 2.35
CA ASP A 86 -14.35 24.72 2.56
C ASP A 86 -14.21 23.65 1.49
N LEU A 87 -14.10 24.06 0.23
CA LEU A 87 -13.95 23.10 -0.87
C LEU A 87 -12.61 22.36 -0.78
N VAL A 88 -11.54 23.10 -0.51
CA VAL A 88 -10.21 22.49 -0.37
C VAL A 88 -10.19 21.47 0.77
N SER A 89 -10.76 21.84 1.93
CA SER A 89 -10.81 20.96 3.08
C SER A 89 -11.64 19.71 2.80
N THR A 90 -12.80 19.89 2.17
CA THR A 90 -13.69 18.78 1.84
C THR A 90 -12.99 17.83 0.86
N ALA A 91 -12.40 18.38 -0.18
CA ALA A 91 -11.68 17.55 -1.17
C ALA A 91 -10.51 16.81 -0.52
N GLY A 92 -9.77 17.51 0.33
CA GLY A 92 -8.63 16.90 1.03
C GLY A 92 -9.04 15.75 1.93
N CYS A 93 -10.10 15.95 2.71
CA CYS A 93 -10.60 14.90 3.59
C CYS A 93 -11.13 13.71 2.80
N PHE A 94 -11.84 13.97 1.71
CA PHE A 94 -12.35 12.92 0.86
C PHE A 94 -11.21 12.09 0.26
N LEU A 95 -10.14 12.76 -0.18
CA LEU A 95 -8.95 12.10 -0.70
C LEU A 95 -8.30 11.21 0.37
N MET A 96 -8.20 11.70 1.60
CA MET A 96 -7.59 10.93 2.67
C MET A 96 -8.34 9.63 2.91
N PHE A 97 -9.66 9.70 2.96
CA PHE A 97 -10.46 8.49 3.14
C PHE A 97 -10.35 7.56 1.94
N ALA A 98 -10.36 8.13 0.72
CA ALA A 98 -10.23 7.31 -0.49
C ALA A 98 -8.90 6.58 -0.55
N GLN A 99 -7.82 7.23 -0.08
CA GLN A 99 -6.49 6.63 -0.08
C GLN A 99 -6.36 5.49 0.93
N MET A 100 -7.22 5.46 1.93
CA MET A 100 -7.22 4.35 2.89
C MET A 100 -7.60 3.03 2.22
N ILE A 101 -8.40 3.08 1.14
CA ILE A 101 -8.85 1.88 0.45
C ILE A 101 -7.65 1.07 -0.08
N PRO A 102 -6.80 1.62 -0.96
CA PRO A 102 -5.66 0.83 -1.43
C PRO A 102 -4.64 0.55 -0.33
N LEU A 103 -4.53 1.44 0.65
CA LEU A 103 -3.60 1.22 1.74
C LEU A 103 -3.95 -0.04 2.53
N ILE A 104 -5.23 -0.26 2.78
CA ILE A 104 -5.72 -1.41 3.54
C ILE A 104 -5.95 -2.61 2.62
N ALA A 105 -6.37 -2.38 1.39
CA ALA A 105 -6.70 -3.45 0.44
C ALA A 105 -5.51 -4.36 0.13
N VAL A 106 -4.28 -3.92 0.42
CA VAL A 106 -3.10 -4.76 0.27
C VAL A 106 -3.22 -6.02 1.12
N ILE A 107 -3.89 -5.94 2.25
CA ILE A 107 -4.02 -7.08 3.17
C ILE A 107 -4.80 -8.23 2.53
N PRO A 108 -6.08 -8.05 2.13
CA PRO A 108 -6.80 -9.17 1.49
C PRO A 108 -6.17 -9.59 0.18
N HIS A 109 -5.59 -8.66 -0.56
CA HIS A 109 -4.92 -8.98 -1.83
C HIS A 109 -3.74 -9.92 -1.60
N THR A 110 -2.88 -9.57 -0.65
CA THR A 110 -1.69 -10.36 -0.35
C THR A 110 -2.06 -11.69 0.31
N GLU A 111 -3.03 -11.69 1.23
CA GLU A 111 -3.48 -12.92 1.89
C GLU A 111 -4.08 -13.90 0.89
N LYS A 112 -4.83 -13.40 -0.09
CA LYS A 112 -5.37 -14.25 -1.14
C LYS A 112 -4.25 -14.88 -1.96
N ALA A 113 -3.24 -14.09 -2.31
CA ALA A 113 -2.09 -14.59 -3.05
C ALA A 113 -1.34 -15.65 -2.24
N LEU A 114 -1.19 -15.42 -0.94
CA LEU A 114 -0.54 -16.39 -0.05
C LEU A 114 -1.31 -17.69 0.01
N ARG A 115 -2.63 -17.62 0.16
CA ARG A 115 -3.47 -18.82 0.22
C ARG A 115 -3.50 -19.57 -1.09
N ASN A 116 -3.39 -18.88 -2.21
CA ASN A 116 -3.36 -19.52 -3.51
C ASN A 116 -2.04 -20.20 -3.80
N THR A 117 -0.96 -19.75 -3.18
CA THR A 117 0.38 -20.25 -3.43
C THR A 117 0.88 -21.21 -2.37
N PHE A 118 0.44 -21.03 -1.12
CA PHE A 118 0.91 -21.82 0.03
C PHE A 118 -0.26 -22.51 0.73
N ASP A 119 0.03 -23.65 1.36
CA ASP A 119 -0.96 -24.33 2.19
C ASP A 119 -0.96 -23.73 3.60
N LYS A 120 -1.74 -24.31 4.51
CA LYS A 120 -1.87 -23.79 5.87
C LYS A 120 -0.55 -23.78 6.64
N ASP A 121 0.34 -24.70 6.30
CA ASP A 121 1.61 -24.83 6.99
C ASP A 121 2.71 -23.98 6.37
N GLY A 122 2.40 -23.23 5.32
CA GLY A 122 3.37 -22.38 4.67
C GLY A 122 4.21 -23.06 3.60
N HIS A 123 3.82 -24.25 3.18
CA HIS A 123 4.51 -24.96 2.10
C HIS A 123 3.85 -24.60 0.77
N ARG A 124 4.64 -24.47 -0.29
CA ARG A 124 4.08 -24.20 -1.60
C ARG A 124 3.19 -25.35 -2.03
N LYS A 125 2.03 -25.01 -2.55
CA LYS A 125 1.10 -25.99 -3.07
C LYS A 125 1.70 -26.64 -4.31
N GLU A 126 1.46 -27.95 -4.41
CA GLU A 126 1.84 -28.61 -5.60
C GLU A 126 1.03 -28.07 -6.68
N LYS A 127 1.55 -27.88 -7.75
CA LYS A 127 0.88 -27.22 -8.66
C LYS A 127 -0.07 -27.73 -9.24
N ALA A 128 -0.68 -27.46 -8.87
CA ALA A 128 -1.65 -27.89 -9.40
C ALA A 128 -1.54 -27.70 -10.74
N SER A 129 -1.01 -27.69 -10.94
CA SER A 129 -0.99 -27.52 -11.87
C SER A 129 -1.02 -27.72 -12.68
N CYS A 130 -1.01 -27.99 -12.60
CA CYS A 130 -1.09 -28.12 -13.48
C CYS A 130 -1.74 -28.04 -13.97
#